data_3f590c4dc4050cb7d5f1dfb5d685b81c
#
_entry.id   3f590c4dc4050cb7d5f1dfb5d685b81c
#
_cell.length_a   1.000
_cell.length_b   1.000
_cell.length_c   1.000
_cell.angle_alpha   90.00
_cell.angle_beta   90.00
_cell.angle_gamma   90.00
#
_symmetry.space_group_name_H-M   'P 1'
#
loop_
_entity.id
_entity.type
_entity.pdbx_description
1 polymer ?
#
loop_
_entity_poly.entity_id
_entity_poly.type
_entity_poly.pdbx_seq_one_letter_code
_entity_poly.pdbx_strand_id
1 'polypeptide(L)'
;GKYVLCEKPLATTPENCIAIMEAERKAGKKLVTVGFMRRFDAGYQEMRAALEGGELGCATLVHCRHRNPSVPEGYTTRNMIDDTAIHEIDICRYLLDDEIVSVRVDAPRSTSRRFDHLRDPLVLVARTASGVLIDDEINVNIQFGYSIECELVMEAGTVRLGDQNTVITRDSAGNRNRICRSHIDRFHAAFNQEVQQWIRAVERDEHTGSTAWDGYAATCVVDAGLESLSNDGRQVDVTMIARPVLYA
;
A
#
# COMPACT_ATOMS: atom_id res chain seq x y z
N GLY A 1 20.42 -19.46 2.68
CA GLY A 1 19.36 -20.06 1.97
C GLY A 1 18.16 -20.48 2.82
N LYS A 2 17.57 -19.56 3.64
CA LYS A 2 16.29 -19.83 4.32
C LYS A 2 15.24 -18.84 3.78
N TYR A 3 14.01 -19.29 3.65
CA TYR A 3 12.88 -18.42 3.37
C TYR A 3 12.62 -17.50 4.55
N VAL A 4 12.25 -16.26 4.24
CA VAL A 4 12.00 -15.20 5.22
C VAL A 4 10.68 -14.52 4.88
N LEU A 5 9.76 -14.42 5.83
CA LEU A 5 8.65 -13.47 5.78
C LEU A 5 9.10 -12.23 6.56
N CYS A 6 9.28 -11.13 5.85
CA CYS A 6 9.76 -9.87 6.40
C CYS A 6 8.61 -8.87 6.43
N GLU A 7 8.25 -8.35 7.61
CA GLU A 7 7.29 -7.25 7.69
C GLU A 7 7.76 -6.01 6.93
N LYS A 8 6.81 -5.24 6.43
CA LYS A 8 7.10 -3.97 5.76
C LYS A 8 7.59 -2.89 6.77
N PRO A 9 8.45 -1.96 6.33
CA PRO A 9 9.13 -1.94 5.05
C PRO A 9 10.22 -3.01 4.97
N LEU A 10 10.59 -3.46 3.78
CA LEU A 10 11.67 -4.41 3.57
C LEU A 10 12.97 -3.94 4.24
N ALA A 11 13.27 -2.66 4.11
CA ALA A 11 14.32 -1.94 4.80
C ALA A 11 13.99 -0.45 4.84
N THR A 12 14.74 0.31 5.64
CA THR A 12 14.50 1.75 5.85
C THR A 12 15.07 2.65 4.75
N THR A 13 15.92 2.11 3.87
CA THR A 13 16.49 2.84 2.72
C THR A 13 16.56 1.96 1.48
N PRO A 14 16.53 2.57 0.27
CA PRO A 14 16.70 1.83 -0.99
C PRO A 14 17.99 1.01 -1.06
N GLU A 15 19.10 1.52 -0.55
CA GLU A 15 20.41 0.86 -0.57
C GLU A 15 20.38 -0.44 0.25
N ASN A 16 19.72 -0.43 1.40
CA ASN A 16 19.57 -1.62 2.23
C ASN A 16 18.65 -2.67 1.55
N CYS A 17 17.62 -2.23 0.83
CA CYS A 17 16.80 -3.13 0.00
C CYS A 17 17.63 -3.77 -1.11
N ILE A 18 18.50 -3.00 -1.79
CA ILE A 18 19.42 -3.52 -2.81
C ILE A 18 20.35 -4.58 -2.21
N ALA A 19 20.88 -4.36 -1.02
CA ALA A 19 21.74 -5.35 -0.34
C ALA A 19 21.00 -6.69 -0.11
N ILE A 20 19.71 -6.65 0.23
CA ILE A 20 18.88 -7.85 0.39
C ILE A 20 18.68 -8.53 -0.97
N MET A 21 18.32 -7.79 -2.02
CA MET A 21 18.18 -8.33 -3.38
C MET A 21 19.46 -8.96 -3.91
N GLU A 22 20.62 -8.35 -3.62
CA GLU A 22 21.93 -8.91 -3.97
C GLU A 22 22.23 -10.23 -3.23
N ALA A 23 21.78 -10.38 -1.98
CA ALA A 23 21.89 -11.65 -1.26
C ALA A 23 21.03 -12.75 -1.92
N GLU A 24 19.80 -12.43 -2.35
CA GLU A 24 18.94 -13.35 -3.09
C GLU A 24 19.52 -13.69 -4.47
N ARG A 25 20.08 -12.71 -5.18
CA ARG A 25 20.75 -12.92 -6.47
C ARG A 25 21.94 -13.88 -6.33
N LYS A 26 22.73 -13.73 -5.26
CA LYS A 26 23.84 -14.69 -4.96
C LYS A 26 23.34 -16.08 -4.61
N ALA A 27 22.18 -16.19 -3.99
CA ALA A 27 21.53 -17.46 -3.68
C ALA A 27 20.85 -18.09 -4.92
N GLY A 28 20.65 -17.32 -6.00
CA GLY A 28 19.97 -17.75 -7.22
C GLY A 28 18.48 -17.97 -7.06
N LYS A 29 17.84 -17.42 -6.01
CA LYS A 29 16.47 -17.72 -5.63
C LYS A 29 15.81 -16.59 -4.87
N LYS A 30 14.50 -16.36 -5.11
CA LYS A 30 13.65 -15.49 -4.31
C LYS A 30 13.42 -16.16 -2.96
N LEU A 31 13.89 -15.58 -1.88
CA LEU A 31 13.81 -16.16 -0.52
C LEU A 31 13.01 -15.26 0.44
N VAL A 32 12.87 -13.97 0.11
CA VAL A 32 12.21 -12.98 0.94
C VAL A 32 10.82 -12.67 0.40
N THR A 33 9.80 -12.90 1.22
CA THR A 33 8.45 -12.39 1.02
C THR A 33 8.27 -11.17 1.92
N VAL A 34 7.85 -10.04 1.36
CA VAL A 34 7.57 -8.82 2.13
C VAL A 34 6.13 -8.85 2.61
N GLY A 35 5.87 -8.48 3.87
CA GLY A 35 4.58 -8.52 4.53
C GLY A 35 3.59 -7.45 4.04
N PHE A 36 3.24 -7.47 2.76
CA PHE A 36 2.18 -6.65 2.17
C PHE A 36 0.86 -7.42 2.14
N MET A 37 0.24 -7.56 3.32
CA MET A 37 -0.96 -8.38 3.55
C MET A 37 -2.14 -8.03 2.64
N ARG A 38 -2.23 -6.79 2.10
CA ARG A 38 -3.35 -6.39 1.24
C ARG A 38 -3.43 -7.17 -0.06
N ARG A 39 -2.32 -7.70 -0.56
CA ARG A 39 -2.28 -8.59 -1.74
C ARG A 39 -3.01 -9.92 -1.49
N PHE A 40 -3.27 -10.26 -0.22
CA PHE A 40 -3.99 -11.46 0.22
C PHE A 40 -5.43 -11.15 0.69
N ASP A 41 -5.87 -9.90 0.61
CA ASP A 41 -7.24 -9.50 0.90
C ASP A 41 -8.16 -9.81 -0.28
N ALA A 42 -9.27 -10.49 -0.01
CA ALA A 42 -10.19 -10.96 -1.05
C ALA A 42 -10.74 -9.80 -1.92
N GLY A 43 -11.03 -8.65 -1.31
CA GLY A 43 -11.53 -7.50 -2.06
C GLY A 43 -10.49 -6.95 -3.04
N TYR A 44 -9.23 -6.84 -2.64
CA TYR A 44 -8.16 -6.43 -3.56
C TYR A 44 -7.87 -7.47 -4.64
N GLN A 45 -8.00 -8.76 -4.33
CA GLN A 45 -7.87 -9.83 -5.34
C GLN A 45 -9.01 -9.77 -6.37
N GLU A 46 -10.25 -9.49 -5.95
CA GLU A 46 -11.37 -9.26 -6.86
C GLU A 46 -11.16 -8.02 -7.73
N MET A 47 -10.64 -6.92 -7.16
CA MET A 47 -10.28 -5.72 -7.94
C MET A 47 -9.21 -6.04 -8.99
N ARG A 48 -8.18 -6.81 -8.65
CA ARG A 48 -7.14 -7.27 -9.59
C ARG A 48 -7.74 -8.13 -10.70
N ALA A 49 -8.60 -9.09 -10.35
CA ALA A 49 -9.27 -9.93 -11.34
C ALA A 49 -10.16 -9.13 -12.31
N ALA A 50 -10.83 -8.07 -11.84
CA ALA A 50 -11.62 -7.19 -12.68
C ALA A 50 -10.75 -6.40 -13.69
N LEU A 51 -9.55 -5.97 -13.28
CA LEU A 51 -8.57 -5.36 -14.19
C LEU A 51 -8.07 -6.35 -15.23
N GLU A 52 -7.67 -7.55 -14.81
CA GLU A 52 -7.17 -8.62 -15.69
C GLU A 52 -8.22 -9.12 -16.67
N GLY A 53 -9.50 -9.09 -16.28
CA GLY A 53 -10.64 -9.43 -17.15
C GLY A 53 -10.83 -8.48 -18.32
N GLY A 54 -10.38 -7.24 -18.22
CA GLY A 54 -10.32 -6.26 -19.31
C GLY A 54 -11.67 -5.72 -19.79
N GLU A 55 -12.80 -6.14 -19.20
CA GLU A 55 -14.15 -5.74 -19.66
C GLU A 55 -14.41 -4.22 -19.54
N LEU A 56 -13.75 -3.56 -18.58
CA LEU A 56 -13.91 -2.12 -18.36
C LEU A 56 -12.80 -1.28 -19.02
N GLY A 57 -11.92 -1.90 -19.79
CA GLY A 57 -10.76 -1.23 -20.41
C GLY A 57 -9.63 -0.97 -19.41
N CYS A 58 -8.79 0.03 -19.67
CA CYS A 58 -7.64 0.37 -18.84
C CYS A 58 -8.04 1.26 -17.67
N ALA A 59 -7.32 1.15 -16.55
CA ALA A 59 -7.42 2.11 -15.45
C ALA A 59 -6.79 3.45 -15.88
N THR A 60 -7.43 4.55 -15.51
CA THR A 60 -6.96 5.93 -15.78
C THR A 60 -6.62 6.69 -14.52
N LEU A 61 -7.30 6.36 -13.41
CA LEU A 61 -7.15 7.03 -12.13
C LEU A 61 -7.40 6.03 -10.99
N VAL A 62 -6.69 6.18 -9.88
CA VAL A 62 -6.90 5.41 -8.64
C VAL A 62 -7.11 6.38 -7.49
N HIS A 63 -8.20 6.24 -6.77
CA HIS A 63 -8.47 6.95 -5.52
C HIS A 63 -8.23 6.03 -4.34
N CYS A 64 -7.33 6.42 -3.43
CA CYS A 64 -7.07 5.71 -2.19
C CYS A 64 -7.35 6.59 -0.98
N ARG A 65 -7.78 5.96 0.11
CA ARG A 65 -7.90 6.62 1.41
C ARG A 65 -7.45 5.67 2.51
N HIS A 66 -6.50 6.15 3.30
CA HIS A 66 -6.01 5.45 4.47
C HIS A 66 -6.28 6.27 5.73
N ARG A 67 -7.23 5.82 6.53
CA ARG A 67 -7.67 6.52 7.73
C ARG A 67 -7.50 5.67 8.96
N ASN A 68 -6.64 6.10 9.88
CA ASN A 68 -6.49 5.51 11.21
C ASN A 68 -7.32 6.31 12.23
N PRO A 69 -7.96 5.65 13.24
CA PRO A 69 -8.69 6.36 14.28
C PRO A 69 -7.78 7.28 15.10
N SER A 70 -6.58 6.80 15.40
CA SER A 70 -5.51 7.53 16.10
C SER A 70 -4.20 6.77 15.97
N VAL A 71 -3.09 7.46 16.23
CA VAL A 71 -1.74 6.90 16.33
C VAL A 71 -1.13 7.21 17.69
N PRO A 72 -0.10 6.46 18.15
CA PRO A 72 0.62 6.78 19.38
C PRO A 72 1.40 8.10 19.28
N GLU A 73 1.69 8.73 20.41
CA GLU A 73 2.38 10.03 20.47
C GLU A 73 3.75 10.03 19.79
N GLY A 74 4.46 8.90 19.80
CA GLY A 74 5.76 8.76 19.11
C GLY A 74 5.67 8.62 17.58
N TYR A 75 4.46 8.59 16.99
CA TYR A 75 4.27 8.53 15.55
C TYR A 75 4.63 9.87 14.91
N THR A 76 5.36 9.84 13.81
CA THR A 76 5.87 11.05 13.16
C THR A 76 5.23 11.28 11.79
N THR A 77 5.36 12.49 11.26
CA THR A 77 4.92 12.78 9.87
C THR A 77 5.62 11.88 8.85
N ARG A 78 6.89 11.49 9.10
CA ARG A 78 7.60 10.51 8.29
C ARG A 78 6.87 9.16 8.26
N ASN A 79 6.38 8.70 9.41
CA ASN A 79 5.66 7.42 9.50
C ASN A 79 4.33 7.42 8.72
N MET A 80 3.74 8.57 8.47
CA MET A 80 2.57 8.66 7.60
C MET A 80 2.88 8.21 6.17
N ILE A 81 4.15 8.29 5.73
CA ILE A 81 4.57 7.84 4.40
C ILE A 81 5.20 6.44 4.47
N ASP A 82 6.21 6.23 5.35
CA ASP A 82 6.98 4.99 5.37
C ASP A 82 6.30 3.82 6.11
N ASP A 83 5.28 4.09 6.92
CA ASP A 83 4.51 3.07 7.64
C ASP A 83 3.06 2.98 7.15
N THR A 84 2.40 4.12 6.84
CA THR A 84 1.00 4.15 6.40
C THR A 84 0.88 4.09 4.87
N ALA A 85 1.30 5.11 4.13
CA ALA A 85 1.12 5.21 2.67
C ALA A 85 1.84 4.10 1.88
N ILE A 86 2.86 3.47 2.43
CA ILE A 86 3.58 2.37 1.79
C ILE A 86 2.64 1.22 1.41
N HIS A 87 1.53 1.05 2.12
CA HIS A 87 0.51 0.04 1.79
C HIS A 87 -0.27 0.41 0.53
N GLU A 88 -0.63 1.69 0.34
CA GLU A 88 -1.29 2.18 -0.86
C GLU A 88 -0.33 2.17 -2.04
N ILE A 89 0.93 2.54 -1.83
CA ILE A 89 2.00 2.46 -2.83
C ILE A 89 2.14 1.02 -3.36
N ASP A 90 2.24 0.04 -2.46
CA ASP A 90 2.39 -1.36 -2.86
C ASP A 90 1.14 -1.90 -3.56
N ILE A 91 -0.04 -1.65 -2.99
CA ILE A 91 -1.27 -2.23 -3.55
C ILE A 91 -1.63 -1.61 -4.91
N CYS A 92 -1.36 -0.32 -5.14
CA CYS A 92 -1.56 0.29 -6.44
C CYS A 92 -0.61 -0.31 -7.49
N ARG A 93 0.68 -0.49 -7.17
CA ARG A 93 1.63 -1.19 -8.04
C ARG A 93 1.16 -2.62 -8.36
N TYR A 94 0.67 -3.33 -7.36
CA TYR A 94 0.14 -4.69 -7.53
C TYR A 94 -1.11 -4.72 -8.41
N LEU A 95 -2.08 -3.84 -8.19
CA LEU A 95 -3.32 -3.79 -8.97
C LEU A 95 -3.04 -3.45 -10.43
N LEU A 96 -2.23 -2.41 -10.66
CA LEU A 96 -1.97 -1.88 -12.00
C LEU A 96 -0.90 -2.66 -12.77
N ASP A 97 -0.13 -3.51 -12.11
CA ASP A 97 1.08 -4.15 -12.66
C ASP A 97 2.02 -3.12 -13.32
N ASP A 98 2.18 -1.97 -12.66
CA ASP A 98 2.90 -0.83 -13.21
C ASP A 98 3.73 -0.12 -12.12
N GLU A 99 4.86 0.45 -12.51
CA GLU A 99 5.76 1.13 -11.58
C GLU A 99 5.40 2.60 -11.43
N ILE A 100 5.47 3.13 -10.21
CA ILE A 100 5.31 4.55 -9.92
C ILE A 100 6.60 5.26 -10.29
N VAL A 101 6.50 6.28 -11.17
CA VAL A 101 7.65 7.02 -11.70
C VAL A 101 7.78 8.44 -11.16
N SER A 102 6.75 8.99 -10.54
CA SER A 102 6.83 10.28 -9.85
C SER A 102 5.83 10.36 -8.71
N VAL A 103 6.15 11.17 -7.70
CA VAL A 103 5.30 11.38 -6.52
C VAL A 103 5.38 12.83 -6.05
N ARG A 104 4.26 13.31 -5.50
CA ARG A 104 4.13 14.57 -4.78
C ARG A 104 3.36 14.33 -3.50
N VAL A 105 3.79 14.95 -2.39
CA VAL A 105 3.10 14.88 -1.09
C VAL A 105 2.80 16.28 -0.60
N ASP A 106 1.51 16.57 -0.50
CA ASP A 106 1.00 17.85 0.02
C ASP A 106 0.53 17.66 1.47
N ALA A 107 0.74 18.69 2.29
CA ALA A 107 0.22 18.77 3.65
C ALA A 107 -0.87 19.85 3.71
N PRO A 108 -2.16 19.49 3.62
CA PRO A 108 -3.26 20.42 3.72
C PRO A 108 -3.40 20.99 5.15
N ARG A 109 -4.49 21.72 5.41
CA ARG A 109 -4.77 22.21 6.77
C ARG A 109 -4.83 21.06 7.76
N SER A 110 -3.98 21.09 8.78
CA SER A 110 -3.89 20.05 9.81
C SER A 110 -5.16 19.98 10.66
N THR A 111 -5.55 18.73 11.02
CA THR A 111 -6.61 18.47 11.98
C THR A 111 -6.24 18.98 13.38
N SER A 112 -7.21 19.46 14.14
CA SER A 112 -7.02 19.82 15.54
C SER A 112 -6.88 18.58 16.48
N ARG A 113 -7.05 17.40 15.95
CA ARG A 113 -6.95 16.12 16.68
C ARG A 113 -5.56 15.47 16.61
N ARG A 114 -4.66 16.05 15.80
CA ARG A 114 -3.28 15.58 15.68
C ARG A 114 -2.43 15.93 16.91
N PHE A 115 -1.32 15.25 17.07
CA PHE A 115 -0.22 15.75 17.90
C PHE A 115 0.45 16.95 17.22
N ASP A 116 0.97 17.91 17.97
CA ASP A 116 1.50 19.16 17.43
C ASP A 116 2.66 18.99 16.43
N HIS A 117 3.43 17.92 16.58
CA HIS A 117 4.55 17.59 15.70
C HIS A 117 4.13 16.89 14.38
N LEU A 118 2.84 16.50 14.22
CA LEU A 118 2.34 15.85 13.01
C LEU A 118 1.79 16.85 11.99
N ARG A 119 2.02 16.60 10.73
CA ARG A 119 1.27 17.19 9.60
C ARG A 119 0.20 16.19 9.17
N ASP A 120 -0.98 16.26 9.74
CA ASP A 120 -2.08 15.31 9.52
C ASP A 120 -3.36 16.09 9.15
N PRO A 121 -3.97 15.82 7.98
CA PRO A 121 -3.68 14.77 7.00
C PRO A 121 -2.54 15.10 6.02
N LEU A 122 -2.12 14.09 5.22
CA LEU A 122 -1.32 14.27 4.02
C LEU A 122 -2.14 13.83 2.78
N VAL A 123 -1.76 14.33 1.62
CA VAL A 123 -2.26 13.87 0.32
C VAL A 123 -1.05 13.51 -0.54
N LEU A 124 -0.97 12.25 -0.95
CA LEU A 124 0.03 11.77 -1.88
C LEU A 124 -0.59 11.68 -3.26
N VAL A 125 0.07 12.27 -4.26
CA VAL A 125 -0.29 12.14 -5.67
C VAL A 125 0.87 11.51 -6.41
N ALA A 126 0.63 10.37 -7.04
CA ALA A 126 1.64 9.63 -7.78
C ALA A 126 1.22 9.39 -9.23
N ARG A 127 2.19 9.13 -10.10
CA ARG A 127 1.96 8.77 -11.50
C ARG A 127 2.74 7.52 -11.83
N THR A 128 2.10 6.59 -12.54
CA THR A 128 2.73 5.37 -13.02
C THR A 128 3.40 5.58 -14.38
N ALA A 129 4.22 4.62 -14.81
CA ALA A 129 4.91 4.65 -16.09
C ALA A 129 3.94 4.68 -17.28
N SER A 130 2.79 3.99 -17.19
CA SER A 130 1.73 4.04 -18.21
C SER A 130 0.90 5.34 -18.16
N GLY A 131 1.08 6.18 -17.12
CA GLY A 131 0.43 7.47 -16.99
C GLY A 131 -0.80 7.48 -16.08
N VAL A 132 -1.16 6.38 -15.43
CA VAL A 132 -2.25 6.34 -14.43
C VAL A 132 -1.93 7.29 -13.28
N LEU A 133 -2.88 8.12 -12.89
CA LEU A 133 -2.77 8.99 -11.73
C LEU A 133 -3.33 8.29 -10.50
N ILE A 134 -2.61 8.37 -9.38
CA ILE A 134 -3.02 7.85 -8.08
C ILE A 134 -3.12 9.02 -7.12
N ASP A 135 -4.23 9.18 -6.42
CA ASP A 135 -4.32 10.04 -5.26
C ASP A 135 -4.62 9.22 -3.99
N ASP A 136 -3.95 9.55 -2.91
CA ASP A 136 -4.10 8.88 -1.63
C ASP A 136 -4.24 9.92 -0.49
N GLU A 137 -5.41 9.89 0.17
CA GLU A 137 -5.65 10.63 1.41
C GLU A 137 -5.15 9.82 2.60
N ILE A 138 -4.17 10.36 3.32
CA ILE A 138 -3.57 9.74 4.50
C ILE A 138 -3.97 10.55 5.73
N ASN A 139 -4.82 9.98 6.59
CA ASN A 139 -5.27 10.62 7.82
C ASN A 139 -5.09 9.66 9.00
N VAL A 140 -4.23 10.03 9.93
CA VAL A 140 -3.88 9.12 11.03
C VAL A 140 -4.56 9.46 12.37
N ASN A 141 -5.45 10.46 12.38
CA ASN A 141 -6.26 10.85 13.55
C ASN A 141 -7.71 11.20 13.19
N ILE A 142 -8.36 10.39 12.35
CA ILE A 142 -9.74 10.66 11.86
C ILE A 142 -10.82 10.47 12.93
N GLN A 143 -10.54 9.77 14.02
CA GLN A 143 -11.36 9.52 15.21
C GLN A 143 -12.52 8.53 15.05
N PHE A 144 -13.12 8.35 13.86
CA PHE A 144 -14.33 7.51 13.72
C PHE A 144 -14.05 6.01 13.60
N GLY A 145 -12.83 5.61 13.23
CA GLY A 145 -12.45 4.21 13.05
C GLY A 145 -11.33 4.02 12.02
N TYR A 146 -11.04 2.76 11.72
CA TYR A 146 -10.08 2.39 10.68
C TYR A 146 -10.82 2.21 9.35
N SER A 147 -10.52 3.05 8.36
CA SER A 147 -11.20 3.06 7.07
C SER A 147 -10.18 3.05 5.93
N ILE A 148 -10.25 2.02 5.10
CA ILE A 148 -9.44 1.88 3.89
C ILE A 148 -10.38 1.84 2.70
N GLU A 149 -10.16 2.75 1.76
CA GLU A 149 -10.93 2.83 0.53
C GLU A 149 -9.97 2.77 -0.68
N CYS A 150 -10.42 2.14 -1.74
CA CYS A 150 -9.71 2.12 -3.03
C CYS A 150 -10.76 2.06 -4.14
N GLU A 151 -10.63 2.92 -5.14
CA GLU A 151 -11.47 2.95 -6.33
C GLU A 151 -10.59 3.10 -7.57
N LEU A 152 -10.77 2.19 -8.51
CA LEU A 152 -10.19 2.26 -9.85
C LEU A 152 -11.21 2.91 -10.78
N VAL A 153 -10.84 4.01 -11.40
CA VAL A 153 -11.61 4.62 -12.49
C VAL A 153 -11.05 4.09 -13.81
N MET A 154 -11.88 3.41 -14.55
CA MET A 154 -11.53 2.74 -15.81
C MET A 154 -12.28 3.38 -16.98
N GLU A 155 -11.93 3.02 -18.21
CA GLU A 155 -12.52 3.62 -19.43
C GLU A 155 -14.04 3.45 -19.53
N ALA A 156 -14.58 2.32 -19.04
CA ALA A 156 -16.01 1.99 -19.15
C ALA A 156 -16.72 1.80 -17.81
N GLY A 157 -16.11 2.17 -16.69
CA GLY A 157 -16.72 2.05 -15.37
C GLY A 157 -15.76 2.25 -14.23
N THR A 158 -16.18 1.87 -13.02
CA THR A 158 -15.34 1.90 -11.82
C THR A 158 -15.36 0.57 -11.09
N VAL A 159 -14.25 0.24 -10.43
CA VAL A 159 -14.14 -0.89 -9.52
C VAL A 159 -13.73 -0.37 -8.15
N ARG A 160 -14.58 -0.54 -7.15
CA ARG A 160 -14.35 -0.01 -5.81
C ARG A 160 -14.29 -1.11 -4.78
N LEU A 161 -13.33 -0.98 -3.87
CA LEU A 161 -13.26 -1.82 -2.68
C LEU A 161 -14.52 -1.64 -1.84
N GLY A 162 -15.27 -2.73 -1.65
CA GLY A 162 -16.53 -2.71 -0.90
C GLY A 162 -16.31 -2.59 0.61
N ASP A 163 -17.38 -2.23 1.31
CA ASP A 163 -17.40 -2.27 2.78
C ASP A 163 -17.27 -3.70 3.28
N GLN A 164 -16.36 -3.95 4.20
CA GLN A 164 -16.19 -5.29 4.79
C GLN A 164 -17.34 -5.72 5.66
N ASN A 165 -17.99 -4.77 6.33
CA ASN A 165 -19.13 -5.07 7.19
C ASN A 165 -20.42 -4.98 6.39
N THR A 166 -20.91 -6.14 5.97
CA THR A 166 -22.16 -6.26 5.18
C THR A 166 -23.42 -6.18 6.05
N VAL A 167 -23.29 -6.25 7.39
CA VAL A 167 -24.43 -6.18 8.30
C VAL A 167 -24.83 -4.72 8.52
N ILE A 168 -26.07 -4.40 8.12
CA ILE A 168 -26.68 -3.09 8.33
C ILE A 168 -27.69 -3.20 9.47
N THR A 169 -27.48 -2.42 10.52
CA THR A 169 -28.47 -2.22 11.60
C THR A 169 -29.41 -1.10 11.18
N ARG A 170 -30.72 -1.37 11.26
CA ARG A 170 -31.76 -0.40 10.96
C ARG A 170 -32.63 -0.17 12.20
N ASP A 171 -32.74 1.08 12.62
CA ASP A 171 -33.61 1.50 13.71
C ASP A 171 -34.21 2.90 13.43
N SER A 172 -34.88 3.51 14.44
CA SER A 172 -35.49 4.83 14.31
C SER A 172 -34.50 5.96 14.00
N ALA A 173 -33.20 5.76 14.24
CA ALA A 173 -32.15 6.73 13.93
C ALA A 173 -31.61 6.60 12.48
N GLY A 174 -31.94 5.48 11.77
CA GLY A 174 -31.54 5.28 10.38
C GLY A 174 -30.84 3.93 10.13
N ASN A 175 -30.04 3.92 9.08
CA ASN A 175 -29.19 2.78 8.71
C ASN A 175 -27.76 3.04 9.15
N ARG A 176 -27.10 2.04 9.72
CA ARG A 176 -25.68 2.10 10.11
C ARG A 176 -25.03 0.74 9.95
N ASN A 177 -23.76 0.73 9.61
CA ASN A 177 -22.89 -0.44 9.64
C ASN A 177 -21.74 -0.22 10.64
N ARG A 178 -21.10 -1.31 11.03
CA ARG A 178 -19.93 -1.25 11.90
C ARG A 178 -18.71 -0.78 11.09
N ILE A 179 -17.92 0.13 11.64
CA ILE A 179 -16.61 0.51 11.11
C ILE A 179 -15.53 -0.28 11.88
N CYS A 180 -14.52 -0.78 11.18
CA CYS A 180 -13.37 -1.46 11.78
C CYS A 180 -12.63 -0.52 12.74
N ARG A 181 -12.07 -1.07 13.81
CA ARG A 181 -11.37 -0.26 14.83
C ARG A 181 -9.87 -0.22 14.62
N SER A 182 -9.32 -1.20 13.88
CA SER A 182 -7.89 -1.32 13.65
C SER A 182 -7.61 -2.06 12.33
N HIS A 183 -6.36 -2.01 11.89
CA HIS A 183 -5.88 -2.79 10.75
C HIS A 183 -6.02 -4.30 10.97
N ILE A 184 -5.84 -4.78 12.20
CA ILE A 184 -6.04 -6.20 12.53
C ILE A 184 -7.51 -6.60 12.36
N ASP A 185 -8.45 -5.76 12.83
CA ASP A 185 -9.88 -5.99 12.68
C ASP A 185 -10.27 -6.00 11.18
N ARG A 186 -9.68 -5.11 10.37
CA ARG A 186 -9.93 -5.01 8.91
C ARG A 186 -9.28 -6.13 8.10
N PHE A 187 -8.04 -6.48 8.40
CA PHE A 187 -7.22 -7.37 7.56
C PHE A 187 -6.89 -8.72 8.21
N HIS A 188 -7.64 -9.12 9.25
CA HIS A 188 -7.41 -10.40 9.95
C HIS A 188 -7.33 -11.60 8.99
N ALA A 189 -8.26 -11.69 8.03
CA ALA A 189 -8.27 -12.77 7.05
C ALA A 189 -7.05 -12.71 6.11
N ALA A 190 -6.65 -11.50 5.69
CA ALA A 190 -5.52 -11.27 4.80
C ALA A 190 -4.20 -11.69 5.47
N PHE A 191 -3.96 -11.29 6.73
CA PHE A 191 -2.79 -11.74 7.50
C PHE A 191 -2.73 -13.27 7.63
N ASN A 192 -3.86 -13.91 7.93
CA ASN A 192 -3.92 -15.36 8.00
C ASN A 192 -3.61 -16.02 6.65
N GLN A 193 -4.17 -15.50 5.55
CA GLN A 193 -3.91 -16.01 4.21
C GLN A 193 -2.44 -15.83 3.80
N GLU A 194 -1.85 -14.68 4.09
CA GLU A 194 -0.44 -14.41 3.83
C GLU A 194 0.47 -15.45 4.49
N VAL A 195 0.33 -15.64 5.81
CA VAL A 195 1.14 -16.61 6.56
C VAL A 195 0.89 -18.05 6.08
N GLN A 196 -0.38 -18.43 5.84
CA GLN A 196 -0.70 -19.77 5.36
C GLN A 196 -0.14 -20.05 3.97
N GLN A 197 -0.24 -19.10 3.05
CA GLN A 197 0.29 -19.24 1.69
C GLN A 197 1.82 -19.26 1.72
N TRP A 198 2.45 -18.43 2.56
CA TRP A 198 3.90 -18.44 2.74
C TRP A 198 4.39 -19.81 3.26
N ILE A 199 3.76 -20.38 4.31
CA ILE A 199 4.13 -21.72 4.82
C ILE A 199 4.04 -22.78 3.71
N ARG A 200 2.91 -22.81 2.96
CA ARG A 200 2.71 -23.77 1.87
C ARG A 200 3.72 -23.59 0.72
N ALA A 201 4.12 -22.39 0.43
CA ALA A 201 5.13 -22.10 -0.58
C ALA A 201 6.52 -22.60 -0.11
N VAL A 202 6.88 -22.36 1.15
CA VAL A 202 8.12 -22.85 1.75
C VAL A 202 8.19 -24.38 1.72
N GLU A 203 7.09 -25.08 2.04
CA GLU A 203 7.00 -26.56 1.97
C GLU A 203 7.25 -27.10 0.56
N ARG A 204 6.91 -26.33 -0.48
CA ARG A 204 7.11 -26.68 -1.90
C ARG A 204 8.40 -26.13 -2.49
N ASP A 205 9.22 -25.47 -1.69
CA ASP A 205 10.43 -24.78 -2.14
C ASP A 205 10.15 -23.66 -3.16
N GLU A 206 9.01 -22.97 -3.03
CA GLU A 206 8.51 -21.91 -3.89
C GLU A 206 8.47 -20.55 -3.17
N HIS A 207 8.43 -19.46 -3.93
CA HIS A 207 8.14 -18.12 -3.44
C HIS A 207 6.66 -17.78 -3.65
N THR A 208 6.07 -16.98 -2.76
CA THR A 208 4.72 -16.44 -2.90
C THR A 208 4.65 -14.99 -2.41
N GLY A 209 3.66 -14.27 -2.89
CA GLY A 209 3.40 -12.88 -2.48
C GLY A 209 4.40 -11.88 -3.04
N SER A 210 4.57 -10.77 -2.33
CA SER A 210 5.47 -9.68 -2.71
C SER A 210 6.92 -10.06 -2.54
N THR A 211 7.73 -9.70 -3.53
CA THR A 211 9.16 -9.99 -3.58
C THR A 211 9.99 -8.88 -2.90
N ALA A 212 11.29 -9.11 -2.73
CA ALA A 212 12.21 -8.05 -2.32
C ALA A 212 12.26 -6.89 -3.33
N TRP A 213 11.98 -7.11 -4.62
CA TRP A 213 11.81 -6.05 -5.61
C TRP A 213 10.61 -5.15 -5.26
N ASP A 214 9.48 -5.73 -4.87
CA ASP A 214 8.30 -4.96 -4.48
C ASP A 214 8.58 -4.08 -3.26
N GLY A 215 9.28 -4.64 -2.28
CA GLY A 215 9.73 -3.89 -1.10
C GLY A 215 10.69 -2.76 -1.45
N TYR A 216 11.64 -3.01 -2.35
CA TYR A 216 12.55 -1.99 -2.86
C TYR A 216 11.82 -0.87 -3.60
N ALA A 217 10.96 -1.22 -4.56
CA ALA A 217 10.22 -0.25 -5.35
C ALA A 217 9.32 0.63 -4.47
N ALA A 218 8.60 0.02 -3.52
CA ALA A 218 7.80 0.77 -2.55
C ALA A 218 8.67 1.72 -1.69
N THR A 219 9.86 1.28 -1.26
CA THR A 219 10.81 2.12 -0.49
C THR A 219 11.33 3.28 -1.32
N CYS A 220 11.59 3.10 -2.63
CA CYS A 220 12.00 4.20 -3.52
C CYS A 220 10.89 5.28 -3.64
N VAL A 221 9.63 4.88 -3.76
CA VAL A 221 8.50 5.82 -3.79
C VAL A 221 8.35 6.55 -2.45
N VAL A 222 8.51 5.83 -1.34
CA VAL A 222 8.52 6.43 0.02
C VAL A 222 9.62 7.48 0.14
N ASP A 223 10.84 7.18 -0.30
CA ASP A 223 11.98 8.11 -0.22
C ASP A 223 11.73 9.38 -1.04
N ALA A 224 11.25 9.24 -2.28
CA ALA A 224 10.84 10.36 -3.12
C ALA A 224 9.66 11.16 -2.51
N GLY A 225 8.70 10.48 -1.87
CA GLY A 225 7.60 11.13 -1.15
C GLY A 225 8.07 11.95 0.05
N LEU A 226 9.04 11.46 0.81
CA LEU A 226 9.66 12.18 1.91
C LEU A 226 10.47 13.39 1.41
N GLU A 227 11.17 13.26 0.29
CA GLU A 227 11.82 14.38 -0.37
C GLU A 227 10.81 15.43 -0.79
N SER A 228 9.70 15.04 -1.44
CA SER A 228 8.62 15.94 -1.83
C SER A 228 8.05 16.72 -0.64
N LEU A 229 7.72 16.02 0.45
CA LEU A 229 7.19 16.63 1.68
C LEU A 229 8.16 17.64 2.31
N SER A 230 9.46 17.39 2.19
CA SER A 230 10.52 18.28 2.70
C SER A 230 10.77 19.50 1.80
N ASN A 231 10.25 19.46 0.56
CA ASN A 231 10.38 20.51 -0.46
C ASN A 231 9.02 21.10 -0.86
N ASP A 232 8.16 21.36 0.13
CA ASP A 232 6.86 22.04 -0.02
C ASP A 232 5.94 21.39 -1.09
N GLY A 233 5.93 20.07 -1.17
CA GLY A 233 5.07 19.33 -2.09
C GLY A 233 5.54 19.36 -3.56
N ARG A 234 6.81 19.71 -3.82
CA ARG A 234 7.36 19.62 -5.18
C ARG A 234 7.30 18.18 -5.66
N GLN A 235 6.90 17.97 -6.91
CA GLN A 235 6.97 16.66 -7.54
C GLN A 235 8.42 16.18 -7.63
N VAL A 236 8.63 14.91 -7.27
CA VAL A 236 9.92 14.22 -7.30
C VAL A 236 9.79 12.99 -8.18
N ASP A 237 10.75 12.79 -9.08
CA ASP A 237 10.83 11.58 -9.90
C ASP A 237 11.37 10.42 -9.07
N VAL A 238 10.75 9.25 -9.20
CA VAL A 238 11.17 8.04 -8.52
C VAL A 238 12.29 7.37 -9.30
N THR A 239 13.45 7.30 -8.69
CA THR A 239 14.62 6.64 -9.31
C THR A 239 14.77 5.22 -8.79
N MET A 240 14.77 4.26 -9.71
CA MET A 240 14.98 2.83 -9.39
C MET A 240 16.11 2.27 -10.27
N ILE A 241 16.81 1.25 -9.74
CA ILE A 241 17.72 0.44 -10.58
C ILE A 241 16.90 -0.36 -11.62
N ALA A 242 17.56 -0.85 -12.66
CA ALA A 242 16.91 -1.80 -13.57
C ALA A 242 16.47 -3.06 -12.80
N ARG A 243 15.23 -3.52 -13.07
CA ARG A 243 14.67 -4.72 -12.41
C ARG A 243 15.58 -5.93 -12.69
N PRO A 244 16.13 -6.56 -11.65
CA PRO A 244 16.99 -7.73 -11.85
C PRO A 244 16.21 -8.91 -12.45
N VAL A 245 16.87 -9.71 -13.30
CA VAL A 245 16.25 -10.88 -13.99
C VAL A 245 15.59 -11.85 -12.99
N LEU A 246 16.12 -11.96 -11.78
CA LEU A 246 15.52 -12.80 -10.72
C LEU A 246 14.06 -12.42 -10.42
N TYR A 247 13.67 -11.17 -10.62
CA TYR A 247 12.33 -10.64 -10.30
C TYR A 247 11.47 -10.35 -11.53
N ALA A 248 12.04 -10.55 -12.74
CA ALA A 248 11.32 -10.39 -14.00
C ALA A 248 10.22 -11.46 -14.19
#